data_4d2d503ee3ea33f8bde6915e4ef9dbb4
#
_entry.id   4d2d503ee3ea33f8bde6915e4ef9dbb4
#
_cell.length_a   1.000
_cell.length_b   1.000
_cell.length_c   1.000
_cell.angle_alpha   90.00
_cell.angle_beta   90.00
_cell.angle_gamma   90.00
#
_symmetry.space_group_name_H-M   'P 1'
#
loop_
_entity.id
_entity.type
_entity.pdbx_description
1 polymer ?
#
loop_
_entity_poly.entity_id
_entity_poly.type
_entity_poly.pdbx_seq_one_letter_code
_entity_poly.pdbx_strand_id
1 'polypeptide(L)'
;MIKRVTSIVIAFTAILCASFFQQASGAVISGTSCPSIGKVKIDSGKKYFCVSRNNSLVWNKGINWAAPKPATSPAPSEAPSSPAAEIVKINDRNVGALIWAEEFNPAPALDSKIWTARYCGHSASNGGGTCHNNESQYFLPEAVSLDKLGNAVITTKYITTNPSVGSCLGDKCAFTSGRFDTQEKVDFLYGYIEARIKMPAGSGNWPAFWMLGSNISSIGWPNSGEIDIAEGFGNAKTRASSAIHYSTNGAGCCDNHLYDYVNYDIGQDYSADFHTYGVAWLPNEISFYVDRKLTLRTSPSTIRSKLWPFNAPNFLILNNAVTYGNGFGGAWNGWQSSEMLIDYVRHYELDGQGKVFLK
;
A
#
# COMPACT_ATOMS: atom_id res chain seq x y z
N MET A 1 31.46 27.17 -81.88
CA MET A 1 32.57 27.42 -80.91
C MET A 1 32.02 27.14 -79.50
N ILE A 2 32.30 25.96 -78.98
CA ILE A 2 31.80 25.53 -77.67
C ILE A 2 33.03 25.21 -76.85
N LYS A 3 33.27 26.01 -75.78
CA LYS A 3 34.36 25.78 -74.87
C LYS A 3 33.91 24.74 -73.83
N ARG A 4 34.64 23.65 -73.75
CA ARG A 4 34.52 22.65 -72.67
C ARG A 4 35.16 23.23 -71.41
N VAL A 5 34.40 23.16 -70.28
CA VAL A 5 34.90 23.41 -68.94
C VAL A 5 35.03 22.05 -68.26
N THR A 6 36.25 21.71 -67.88
CA THR A 6 36.56 20.48 -67.13
C THR A 6 36.34 20.71 -65.65
N SER A 7 35.45 19.98 -65.04
CA SER A 7 35.22 20.01 -63.58
C SER A 7 36.12 18.99 -62.90
N ILE A 8 36.95 19.46 -61.98
CA ILE A 8 37.77 18.65 -61.09
C ILE A 8 36.93 18.32 -59.87
N VAL A 9 36.68 17.02 -59.67
CA VAL A 9 36.05 16.52 -58.48
C VAL A 9 37.11 16.27 -57.41
N ILE A 10 37.11 17.07 -56.34
CA ILE A 10 37.93 16.83 -55.14
C ILE A 10 37.09 16.04 -54.17
N ALA A 11 37.46 14.78 -53.94
CA ALA A 11 36.86 13.95 -52.93
C ALA A 11 37.41 14.35 -51.54
N PHE A 12 36.55 14.93 -50.69
CA PHE A 12 36.81 15.10 -49.28
C PHE A 12 36.38 13.85 -48.52
N THR A 13 37.32 13.06 -48.06
CA THR A 13 37.11 11.99 -47.09
C THR A 13 36.92 12.64 -45.70
N ALA A 14 35.69 12.73 -45.27
CA ALA A 14 35.38 13.13 -43.90
C ALA A 14 35.60 11.94 -42.96
N ILE A 15 36.63 11.99 -42.14
CA ILE A 15 36.85 11.09 -41.01
C ILE A 15 35.90 11.54 -39.91
N LEU A 16 34.81 10.78 -39.70
CA LEU A 16 33.95 10.94 -38.52
C LEU A 16 34.71 10.40 -37.28
N CYS A 17 35.29 11.30 -36.52
CA CYS A 17 35.70 11.02 -35.14
C CYS A 17 34.44 10.97 -34.27
N ALA A 18 33.90 9.78 -34.05
CA ALA A 18 32.85 9.57 -33.04
C ALA A 18 33.49 9.72 -31.67
N SER A 19 33.41 10.92 -31.10
CA SER A 19 33.74 11.17 -29.71
C SER A 19 32.62 10.54 -28.85
N PHE A 20 32.86 9.34 -28.33
CA PHE A 20 32.07 8.80 -27.21
C PHE A 20 32.28 9.71 -26.01
N PHE A 21 31.34 10.60 -25.78
CA PHE A 21 31.20 11.25 -24.47
C PHE A 21 30.73 10.18 -23.47
N GLN A 22 31.69 9.53 -22.84
CA GLN A 22 31.46 8.76 -21.65
C GLN A 22 31.13 9.79 -20.56
N GLN A 23 29.83 9.99 -20.29
CA GLN A 23 29.41 10.77 -19.13
C GLN A 23 29.93 10.03 -17.88
N ALA A 24 31.04 10.55 -17.34
CA ALA A 24 31.48 10.15 -16.01
C ALA A 24 30.33 10.44 -15.05
N SER A 25 29.72 9.39 -14.51
CA SER A 25 28.71 9.53 -13.42
C SER A 25 29.46 10.07 -12.21
N GLY A 26 29.41 11.39 -12.01
CA GLY A 26 30.00 12.02 -10.83
C GLY A 26 29.37 11.39 -9.57
N ALA A 27 30.20 11.23 -8.54
CA ALA A 27 29.77 10.76 -7.23
C ALA A 27 28.59 11.60 -6.72
N VAL A 28 27.59 10.96 -6.11
CA VAL A 28 26.46 11.68 -5.53
C VAL A 28 26.90 12.39 -4.27
N ILE A 29 26.81 13.71 -4.29
CA ILE A 29 27.07 14.55 -3.13
C ILE A 29 25.74 15.04 -2.56
N SER A 30 25.52 14.81 -1.28
CA SER A 30 24.37 15.33 -0.55
C SER A 30 24.23 16.85 -0.74
N GLY A 31 23.03 17.32 -1.04
CA GLY A 31 22.75 18.74 -1.29
C GLY A 31 22.99 19.21 -2.72
N THR A 32 23.58 18.39 -3.61
CA THR A 32 23.69 18.74 -5.04
C THR A 32 22.34 18.52 -5.75
N SER A 33 22.14 19.22 -6.88
CA SER A 33 20.90 19.15 -7.65
C SER A 33 20.61 17.75 -8.18
N CYS A 34 19.33 17.40 -8.27
CA CYS A 34 18.83 16.14 -8.79
C CYS A 34 17.65 16.37 -9.76
N PRO A 35 17.35 15.40 -10.67
CA PRO A 35 16.52 15.68 -11.83
C PRO A 35 15.01 15.77 -11.54
N SER A 36 14.50 15.01 -10.56
CA SER A 36 13.08 15.03 -10.19
C SER A 36 12.87 14.41 -8.82
N ILE A 37 11.85 14.88 -8.08
CA ILE A 37 11.47 14.32 -6.78
C ILE A 37 11.25 12.81 -6.91
N GLY A 38 11.70 12.06 -5.90
CA GLY A 38 11.54 10.61 -5.83
C GLY A 38 12.58 9.80 -6.63
N LYS A 39 13.43 10.41 -7.47
CA LYS A 39 14.53 9.68 -8.12
C LYS A 39 15.49 9.14 -7.07
N VAL A 40 15.85 7.87 -7.25
CA VAL A 40 16.80 7.16 -6.39
C VAL A 40 18.13 6.99 -7.12
N LYS A 41 19.23 7.15 -6.42
CA LYS A 41 20.56 6.80 -6.88
C LYS A 41 21.32 6.06 -5.79
N ILE A 42 22.01 4.99 -6.18
CA ILE A 42 22.91 4.26 -5.28
C ILE A 42 24.34 4.60 -5.68
N ASP A 43 25.10 5.06 -4.72
CA ASP A 43 26.50 5.42 -4.93
C ASP A 43 27.29 5.23 -3.63
N SER A 44 28.50 4.65 -3.77
CA SER A 44 29.46 4.47 -2.66
C SER A 44 28.84 3.84 -1.40
N GLY A 45 27.97 2.81 -1.58
CA GLY A 45 27.33 2.10 -0.47
C GLY A 45 26.22 2.90 0.24
N LYS A 46 25.70 3.93 -0.41
CA LYS A 46 24.55 4.71 0.08
C LYS A 46 23.46 4.80 -0.96
N LYS A 47 22.23 4.78 -0.50
CA LYS A 47 21.02 5.04 -1.30
C LYS A 47 20.60 6.50 -1.05
N TYR A 48 20.55 7.29 -2.11
CA TYR A 48 20.17 8.70 -2.10
C TYR A 48 18.81 8.89 -2.74
N PHE A 49 18.04 9.84 -2.21
CA PHE A 49 16.74 10.23 -2.74
C PHE A 49 16.77 11.69 -3.16
N CYS A 50 16.18 11.99 -4.30
CA CYS A 50 15.98 13.35 -4.76
C CYS A 50 14.79 13.96 -4.01
N VAL A 51 15.05 14.99 -3.22
CA VAL A 51 14.05 15.64 -2.36
C VAL A 51 13.99 17.14 -2.64
N SER A 52 12.83 17.77 -2.39
CA SER A 52 12.72 19.22 -2.42
C SER A 52 13.21 19.81 -1.10
N ARG A 53 14.12 20.79 -1.18
CA ARG A 53 14.61 21.55 -0.05
C ARG A 53 14.79 23.01 -0.45
N ASN A 54 14.13 23.93 0.26
CA ASN A 54 14.18 25.37 -0.06
C ASN A 54 13.88 25.66 -1.54
N ASN A 55 12.80 25.10 -2.08
CA ASN A 55 12.37 25.21 -3.49
C ASN A 55 13.39 24.69 -4.53
N SER A 56 14.38 23.92 -4.13
CA SER A 56 15.34 23.29 -5.03
C SER A 56 15.31 21.77 -4.88
N LEU A 57 15.51 21.05 -5.99
CA LEU A 57 15.63 19.59 -5.98
C LEU A 57 17.07 19.20 -5.69
N VAL A 58 17.29 18.47 -4.58
CA VAL A 58 18.63 18.08 -4.14
C VAL A 58 18.66 16.63 -3.64
N TRP A 59 19.82 15.97 -3.78
CA TRP A 59 20.06 14.68 -3.17
C TRP A 59 20.11 14.79 -1.65
N ASN A 60 19.42 13.91 -0.93
CA ASN A 60 19.47 13.85 0.53
C ASN A 60 20.85 13.36 1.04
N LYS A 61 21.03 13.17 2.36
CA LYS A 61 22.31 12.71 2.96
C LYS A 61 22.67 11.27 2.59
N GLY A 62 21.78 10.53 1.91
CA GLY A 62 21.94 9.10 1.66
C GLY A 62 21.87 8.26 2.95
N ILE A 63 21.31 7.08 2.83
CA ILE A 63 21.27 6.06 3.89
C ILE A 63 22.26 4.94 3.54
N ASN A 64 22.90 4.34 4.53
CA ASN A 64 23.79 3.20 4.29
C ASN A 64 23.02 2.08 3.61
N TRP A 65 23.50 1.66 2.46
CA TRP A 65 22.89 0.60 1.67
C TRP A 65 23.88 -0.57 1.58
N ALA A 66 23.57 -1.66 2.29
CA ALA A 66 24.27 -2.93 2.06
C ALA A 66 23.61 -3.62 0.86
N ALA A 67 24.33 -3.68 -0.27
CA ALA A 67 23.89 -4.52 -1.38
C ALA A 67 23.73 -5.96 -0.89
N PRO A 68 22.67 -6.70 -1.29
CA PRO A 68 22.58 -8.11 -1.02
C PRO A 68 23.83 -8.81 -1.56
N LYS A 69 24.45 -9.66 -0.73
CA LYS A 69 25.69 -10.37 -1.04
C LYS A 69 25.46 -11.24 -2.27
N PRO A 70 26.30 -11.14 -3.34
CA PRO A 70 26.12 -11.99 -4.51
C PRO A 70 26.33 -13.45 -4.15
N ALA A 71 25.39 -14.29 -4.55
CA ALA A 71 25.63 -15.74 -4.58
C ALA A 71 26.75 -16.04 -5.59
N THR A 72 27.68 -16.91 -5.22
CA THR A 72 28.82 -17.32 -6.05
C THR A 72 28.34 -17.93 -7.36
N SER A 73 28.78 -17.33 -8.49
CA SER A 73 28.44 -17.70 -9.85
C SER A 73 29.31 -18.85 -10.37
N PRO A 74 28.78 -19.81 -11.13
CA PRO A 74 29.54 -20.57 -12.11
C PRO A 74 29.64 -19.83 -13.44
N ALA A 75 30.66 -20.17 -14.22
CA ALA A 75 31.21 -19.51 -15.40
C ALA A 75 30.23 -19.27 -16.60
N PRO A 76 30.59 -18.39 -17.56
CA PRO A 76 29.64 -17.74 -18.46
C PRO A 76 29.21 -18.62 -19.63
N SER A 77 27.93 -18.66 -19.92
CA SER A 77 27.33 -19.12 -21.16
C SER A 77 26.29 -18.10 -21.61
N GLU A 78 26.46 -17.62 -22.84
CA GLU A 78 25.53 -16.94 -23.73
C GLU A 78 24.71 -15.72 -23.27
N ALA A 79 24.60 -14.75 -24.20
CA ALA A 79 23.96 -13.44 -24.03
C ALA A 79 22.51 -13.50 -23.47
N PRO A 80 22.12 -12.59 -22.56
CA PRO A 80 20.83 -12.67 -21.90
C PRO A 80 19.71 -12.26 -22.83
N SER A 81 18.84 -13.22 -23.15
CA SER A 81 17.44 -12.96 -23.38
C SER A 81 16.87 -12.25 -22.12
N SER A 82 15.97 -11.29 -22.30
CA SER A 82 15.27 -10.56 -21.23
C SER A 82 14.99 -11.50 -20.04
N PRO A 83 15.28 -11.12 -18.79
CA PRO A 83 15.05 -12.02 -17.67
C PRO A 83 13.56 -12.34 -17.60
N ALA A 84 13.24 -13.59 -17.81
CA ALA A 84 11.91 -14.13 -17.48
C ALA A 84 11.66 -13.78 -16.01
N ALA A 85 10.57 -13.11 -15.71
CA ALA A 85 10.19 -12.76 -14.35
C ALA A 85 10.25 -14.04 -13.50
N GLU A 86 11.05 -14.01 -12.44
CA GLU A 86 11.18 -15.14 -11.53
C GLU A 86 9.80 -15.41 -10.92
N ILE A 87 9.19 -16.54 -11.28
CA ILE A 87 7.88 -16.92 -10.77
C ILE A 87 8.05 -17.29 -9.30
N VAL A 88 7.66 -16.38 -8.43
CA VAL A 88 7.63 -16.63 -6.99
C VAL A 88 6.34 -17.39 -6.68
N LYS A 89 6.46 -18.49 -5.96
CA LYS A 89 5.27 -19.20 -5.46
C LYS A 89 4.86 -18.69 -4.10
N ILE A 90 3.54 -18.52 -3.94
CA ILE A 90 2.94 -18.33 -2.64
C ILE A 90 2.03 -19.54 -2.36
N ASN A 91 2.46 -20.40 -1.44
CA ASN A 91 1.87 -21.71 -1.25
C ASN A 91 1.83 -22.51 -2.59
N ASP A 92 0.64 -22.87 -3.06
CA ASP A 92 0.39 -23.62 -4.30
C ASP A 92 0.13 -22.72 -5.54
N ARG A 93 0.21 -21.39 -5.40
CA ARG A 93 -0.08 -20.40 -6.43
C ARG A 93 1.18 -19.78 -7.03
N ASN A 94 1.13 -19.44 -8.32
CA ASN A 94 2.22 -18.77 -9.02
C ASN A 94 1.97 -17.25 -8.98
N VAL A 95 2.86 -16.51 -8.34
CA VAL A 95 2.88 -15.06 -8.36
C VAL A 95 3.64 -14.62 -9.61
N GLY A 96 2.97 -13.93 -10.51
CA GLY A 96 3.50 -13.43 -11.77
C GLY A 96 4.05 -12.02 -11.67
N ALA A 97 3.86 -11.24 -12.75
CA ALA A 97 4.37 -9.89 -12.86
C ALA A 97 3.77 -8.94 -11.80
N LEU A 98 4.57 -7.99 -11.32
CA LEU A 98 4.08 -6.82 -10.58
C LEU A 98 3.31 -5.93 -11.55
N ILE A 99 2.00 -5.75 -11.32
CA ILE A 99 1.11 -4.99 -12.21
C ILE A 99 0.76 -3.61 -11.65
N TRP A 100 0.90 -3.41 -10.34
CA TRP A 100 0.75 -2.11 -9.71
C TRP A 100 1.50 -2.05 -8.39
N ALA A 101 2.03 -0.88 -8.03
CA ALA A 101 2.70 -0.66 -6.77
C ALA A 101 2.54 0.78 -6.29
N GLU A 102 2.41 0.92 -4.98
CA GLU A 102 2.64 2.15 -4.25
C GLU A 102 3.77 1.93 -3.24
N GLU A 103 4.86 2.65 -3.44
CA GLU A 103 6.10 2.51 -2.65
C GLU A 103 6.26 3.65 -1.64
N PHE A 104 5.25 4.49 -1.49
CA PHE A 104 5.21 5.65 -0.57
C PHE A 104 6.50 6.48 -0.56
N ASN A 105 7.08 6.70 -1.74
CA ASN A 105 8.31 7.48 -1.87
C ASN A 105 8.15 8.85 -1.19
N PRO A 106 9.23 9.38 -0.57
CA PRO A 106 9.16 10.66 0.13
C PRO A 106 8.61 11.78 -0.73
N ALA A 107 7.47 12.31 -0.34
CA ALA A 107 6.75 13.40 -0.98
C ALA A 107 6.07 14.27 0.11
N PRO A 108 5.59 15.48 -0.20
CA PRO A 108 4.86 16.32 0.76
C PRO A 108 3.56 15.69 1.26
N ALA A 109 2.91 14.86 0.45
CA ALA A 109 1.64 14.19 0.75
C ALA A 109 1.48 12.94 -0.12
N LEU A 110 0.47 12.12 0.17
CA LEU A 110 0.04 11.01 -0.68
C LEU A 110 -0.28 11.52 -2.10
N ASP A 111 -0.03 10.68 -3.12
CA ASP A 111 -0.47 11.00 -4.47
C ASP A 111 -2.00 11.05 -4.53
N SER A 112 -2.52 12.25 -4.73
CA SER A 112 -3.96 12.51 -4.78
C SER A 112 -4.68 11.87 -5.98
N LYS A 113 -3.96 11.35 -6.97
CA LYS A 113 -4.51 10.58 -8.08
C LYS A 113 -4.78 9.13 -7.70
N ILE A 114 -4.14 8.64 -6.65
CA ILE A 114 -4.23 7.26 -6.16
C ILE A 114 -5.03 7.21 -4.86
N TRP A 115 -4.71 8.09 -3.92
CA TRP A 115 -5.21 8.04 -2.56
C TRP A 115 -6.09 9.23 -2.18
N THR A 116 -7.08 8.96 -1.35
CA THR A 116 -7.84 9.98 -0.63
C THR A 116 -7.65 9.77 0.87
N ALA A 117 -6.98 10.70 1.54
CA ALA A 117 -7.01 10.75 3.00
C ALA A 117 -8.39 11.25 3.44
N ARG A 118 -9.07 10.48 4.27
CA ARG A 118 -10.47 10.72 4.62
C ARG A 118 -10.60 11.60 5.85
N TYR A 119 -11.57 12.49 5.77
CA TYR A 119 -12.18 13.10 6.93
C TYR A 119 -13.43 12.31 7.28
N CYS A 120 -13.43 11.63 8.41
CA CYS A 120 -14.57 10.90 8.90
C CYS A 120 -14.80 11.27 10.37
N GLY A 121 -15.79 12.09 10.59
CA GLY A 121 -16.32 12.38 11.92
C GLY A 121 -17.75 11.86 12.02
N HIS A 122 -18.30 11.87 13.20
CA HIS A 122 -19.62 11.33 13.50
C HIS A 122 -20.78 12.07 12.85
N SER A 123 -20.57 13.24 12.29
CA SER A 123 -21.63 14.05 11.69
C SER A 123 -21.68 13.88 10.17
N ALA A 124 -22.81 13.35 9.68
CA ALA A 124 -23.14 13.32 8.26
C ALA A 124 -23.23 14.74 7.61
N SER A 125 -23.17 15.81 8.41
CA SER A 125 -23.32 17.19 7.94
C SER A 125 -22.14 17.72 7.13
N ASN A 126 -20.97 17.07 7.17
CA ASN A 126 -19.75 17.51 6.48
C ASN A 126 -19.37 16.65 5.27
N GLY A 127 -20.31 15.89 4.71
CA GLY A 127 -20.07 15.04 3.52
C GLY A 127 -19.21 13.79 3.79
N GLY A 128 -18.72 13.60 5.01
CA GLY A 128 -18.06 12.41 5.44
C GLY A 128 -19.08 11.38 5.90
N GLY A 129 -19.25 10.28 5.16
CA GLY A 129 -20.05 9.14 5.62
C GLY A 129 -19.55 8.63 6.97
N THR A 130 -20.39 7.92 7.68
CA THR A 130 -20.03 7.28 8.95
C THR A 130 -18.95 6.23 8.69
N CYS A 131 -17.72 6.52 9.07
CA CYS A 131 -16.60 5.56 9.02
C CYS A 131 -16.48 4.80 10.35
N HIS A 132 -17.59 4.45 11.00
CA HIS A 132 -17.54 4.04 12.40
C HIS A 132 -18.26 2.72 12.69
N ASN A 133 -17.56 1.87 13.45
CA ASN A 133 -18.10 0.71 14.15
C ASN A 133 -18.03 0.91 15.68
N ASN A 134 -18.57 2.02 16.21
CA ASN A 134 -18.44 2.43 17.61
C ASN A 134 -16.98 2.71 18.06
N GLU A 135 -16.17 3.17 17.14
CA GLU A 135 -14.79 3.56 17.36
C GLU A 135 -14.69 4.92 18.05
N SER A 136 -13.53 5.23 18.61
CA SER A 136 -13.32 6.39 19.49
C SER A 136 -12.41 7.48 18.90
N GLN A 137 -12.14 7.45 17.61
CA GLN A 137 -11.32 8.43 16.91
C GLN A 137 -12.10 9.23 15.87
N TYR A 138 -11.56 10.41 15.55
CA TYR A 138 -11.78 11.07 14.26
C TYR A 138 -10.70 10.65 13.27
N PHE A 139 -11.08 10.32 12.06
CA PHE A 139 -10.14 10.25 10.95
C PHE A 139 -9.94 11.64 10.35
N LEU A 140 -8.69 12.06 10.29
CA LEU A 140 -8.28 13.37 9.78
C LEU A 140 -7.22 13.19 8.69
N PRO A 141 -7.30 13.91 7.56
CA PRO A 141 -6.27 13.85 6.52
C PRO A 141 -4.86 14.17 7.04
N GLU A 142 -4.74 15.12 7.96
CA GLU A 142 -3.47 15.53 8.56
C GLU A 142 -2.85 14.49 9.50
N ALA A 143 -3.60 13.46 9.87
CA ALA A 143 -3.06 12.30 10.60
C ALA A 143 -2.37 11.28 9.67
N VAL A 144 -2.41 11.51 8.35
CA VAL A 144 -1.71 10.71 7.34
C VAL A 144 -0.59 11.54 6.75
N SER A 145 0.62 11.00 6.78
CA SER A 145 1.81 11.67 6.24
C SER A 145 2.73 10.67 5.54
N LEU A 146 3.70 11.17 4.78
CA LEU A 146 4.80 10.37 4.28
C LEU A 146 6.07 10.71 5.06
N ASP A 147 6.79 9.69 5.52
CA ASP A 147 8.06 9.92 6.19
C ASP A 147 9.22 10.04 5.18
N LYS A 148 10.42 10.32 5.68
CA LYS A 148 11.61 10.46 4.83
C LYS A 148 12.24 9.12 4.46
N LEU A 149 11.71 8.02 5.00
CA LEU A 149 12.21 6.66 4.81
C LEU A 149 11.43 5.91 3.72
N GLY A 150 10.33 6.50 3.22
CA GLY A 150 9.48 5.91 2.20
C GLY A 150 8.33 5.11 2.81
N ASN A 151 7.79 5.55 3.94
CA ASN A 151 6.59 4.96 4.51
C ASN A 151 5.42 5.96 4.48
N ALA A 152 4.21 5.48 4.25
CA ALA A 152 3.04 6.17 4.74
C ALA A 152 2.90 5.93 6.24
N VAL A 153 2.57 6.99 6.96
CA VAL A 153 2.46 7.00 8.43
C VAL A 153 1.07 7.43 8.81
N ILE A 154 0.37 6.58 9.53
CA ILE A 154 -0.88 6.96 10.21
C ILE A 154 -0.53 7.23 11.66
N THR A 155 -0.62 8.49 12.08
CA THR A 155 -0.37 8.92 13.45
C THR A 155 -1.69 9.00 14.22
N THR A 156 -1.82 8.19 15.25
CA THR A 156 -2.98 8.22 16.16
C THR A 156 -2.59 8.93 17.46
N LYS A 157 -3.40 9.89 17.91
CA LYS A 157 -3.13 10.68 19.11
C LYS A 157 -4.34 10.69 20.04
N TYR A 158 -4.08 10.56 21.33
CA TYR A 158 -5.05 10.90 22.37
C TYR A 158 -5.22 12.41 22.45
N ILE A 159 -6.44 12.88 22.57
CA ILE A 159 -6.77 14.30 22.66
C ILE A 159 -7.51 14.59 23.96
N THR A 160 -6.96 15.50 24.76
CA THR A 160 -7.55 15.93 26.06
C THR A 160 -8.56 17.06 25.90
N THR A 161 -8.50 17.77 24.79
CA THR A 161 -9.42 18.86 24.44
C THR A 161 -10.13 18.50 23.15
N ASN A 162 -11.45 18.63 23.15
CA ASN A 162 -12.25 18.40 21.95
C ASN A 162 -11.77 19.40 20.86
N PRO A 163 -11.10 18.95 19.78
CA PRO A 163 -10.83 19.86 18.68
C PRO A 163 -12.19 20.25 18.10
N SER A 164 -12.26 21.42 17.45
CA SER A 164 -13.46 21.99 16.82
C SER A 164 -14.10 21.11 15.71
N VAL A 165 -14.03 19.81 15.81
CA VAL A 165 -14.35 18.79 14.80
C VAL A 165 -15.58 17.97 15.20
N GLY A 166 -16.59 18.58 15.79
CA GLY A 166 -17.88 17.91 16.09
C GLY A 166 -17.81 16.84 17.20
N SER A 167 -18.94 16.29 17.56
CA SER A 167 -19.05 15.22 18.58
C SER A 167 -18.89 13.85 17.95
N CYS A 168 -18.18 12.94 18.62
CA CYS A 168 -18.20 11.52 18.34
C CYS A 168 -19.47 10.85 18.84
N LEU A 169 -19.77 9.63 18.38
CA LEU A 169 -20.85 8.80 18.94
C LEU A 169 -20.68 8.69 20.45
N GLY A 170 -21.64 9.26 21.21
CA GLY A 170 -21.67 9.18 22.66
C GLY A 170 -20.63 10.03 23.38
N ASP A 171 -20.29 11.20 22.89
CA ASP A 171 -19.39 12.20 23.52
C ASP A 171 -17.93 11.73 23.80
N LYS A 172 -17.46 10.69 23.11
CA LYS A 172 -16.22 10.00 23.47
C LYS A 172 -15.17 9.92 22.37
N CYS A 173 -15.10 10.87 21.42
CA CYS A 173 -13.89 10.96 20.60
C CYS A 173 -12.75 11.46 21.47
N ALA A 174 -11.94 10.51 21.87
CA ALA A 174 -10.73 10.79 22.65
C ALA A 174 -9.47 10.76 21.78
N PHE A 175 -9.61 10.50 20.46
CA PHE A 175 -8.47 10.32 19.58
C PHE A 175 -8.67 11.00 18.23
N THR A 176 -7.55 11.36 17.60
CA THR A 176 -7.44 11.59 16.17
C THR A 176 -6.64 10.45 15.55
N SER A 177 -6.97 10.04 14.32
CA SER A 177 -6.27 9.00 13.58
C SER A 177 -6.40 9.22 12.07
N GLY A 178 -5.77 8.38 11.25
CA GLY A 178 -5.80 8.44 9.81
C GLY A 178 -6.52 7.27 9.16
N ARG A 179 -7.19 7.56 8.04
CA ARG A 179 -7.71 6.61 7.07
C ARG A 179 -7.46 7.15 5.67
N PHE A 180 -6.98 6.33 4.76
CA PHE A 180 -6.88 6.66 3.36
C PHE A 180 -7.24 5.46 2.50
N ASP A 181 -7.78 5.72 1.32
CA ASP A 181 -8.28 4.70 0.42
C ASP A 181 -8.15 5.09 -1.06
N THR A 182 -8.35 4.10 -1.94
CA THR A 182 -8.30 4.28 -3.40
C THR A 182 -9.69 4.41 -4.03
N GLN A 183 -10.75 4.58 -3.24
CA GLN A 183 -12.13 4.70 -3.74
C GLN A 183 -12.25 5.76 -4.82
N GLU A 184 -12.93 5.42 -5.93
CA GLU A 184 -13.15 6.30 -7.09
C GLU A 184 -11.87 6.69 -7.86
N LYS A 185 -10.72 6.08 -7.55
CA LYS A 185 -9.44 6.34 -8.19
C LYS A 185 -8.78 5.09 -8.75
N VAL A 186 -8.64 4.06 -7.93
CA VAL A 186 -8.04 2.79 -8.35
C VAL A 186 -8.83 1.64 -7.78
N ASP A 187 -9.29 0.78 -8.68
CA ASP A 187 -9.91 -0.49 -8.32
C ASP A 187 -9.03 -1.66 -8.72
N PHE A 188 -9.17 -2.73 -7.97
CA PHE A 188 -8.43 -3.97 -8.14
C PHE A 188 -9.41 -5.13 -8.37
N LEU A 189 -9.03 -6.08 -9.19
CA LEU A 189 -9.79 -7.31 -9.38
C LEU A 189 -8.84 -8.48 -9.53
N TYR A 190 -8.92 -9.43 -8.60
CA TYR A 190 -8.08 -10.64 -8.54
C TYR A 190 -6.58 -10.34 -8.38
N GLY A 191 -5.75 -11.36 -8.44
CA GLY A 191 -4.31 -11.25 -8.28
C GLY A 191 -3.85 -11.50 -6.84
N TYR A 192 -2.59 -11.19 -6.56
CA TYR A 192 -2.02 -11.20 -5.22
C TYR A 192 -1.72 -9.76 -4.77
N ILE A 193 -2.43 -9.30 -3.76
CA ILE A 193 -2.24 -7.96 -3.19
C ILE A 193 -1.56 -8.11 -1.84
N GLU A 194 -0.46 -7.40 -1.64
CA GLU A 194 0.36 -7.46 -0.43
C GLU A 194 0.73 -6.05 0.03
N ALA A 195 0.62 -5.80 1.32
CA ALA A 195 1.21 -4.62 1.96
C ALA A 195 2.25 -5.04 3.01
N ARG A 196 3.31 -4.26 3.15
CA ARG A 196 4.29 -4.42 4.22
C ARG A 196 4.05 -3.34 5.26
N ILE A 197 3.63 -3.78 6.45
CA ILE A 197 3.10 -2.89 7.49
C ILE A 197 3.77 -3.22 8.82
N LYS A 198 4.17 -2.17 9.56
CA LYS A 198 4.44 -2.22 10.99
C LYS A 198 3.23 -1.67 11.71
N MET A 199 2.49 -2.55 12.38
CA MET A 199 1.27 -2.18 13.09
C MET A 199 1.58 -1.41 14.37
N PRO A 200 0.67 -0.52 14.85
CA PRO A 200 0.89 0.29 16.03
C PRO A 200 0.90 -0.53 17.31
N ALA A 201 1.73 -0.14 18.26
CA ALA A 201 1.71 -0.69 19.60
C ALA A 201 0.63 -0.04 20.47
N GLY A 202 0.12 -0.79 21.45
CA GLY A 202 -0.75 -0.29 22.51
C GLY A 202 -2.20 -0.76 22.41
N SER A 203 -2.73 -1.23 23.54
CA SER A 203 -4.11 -1.64 23.68
C SER A 203 -5.06 -0.51 23.32
N GLY A 204 -6.11 -0.81 22.60
CA GLY A 204 -7.06 0.13 22.01
C GLY A 204 -6.84 0.36 20.52
N ASN A 205 -5.63 0.20 19.97
CA ASN A 205 -5.41 0.30 18.54
C ASN A 205 -6.08 -0.86 17.78
N TRP A 206 -6.67 -0.51 16.66
CA TRP A 206 -7.30 -1.44 15.71
C TRP A 206 -6.88 -1.06 14.29
N PRO A 207 -5.62 -1.34 13.93
CA PRO A 207 -5.12 -1.11 12.57
C PRO A 207 -5.75 -2.10 11.59
N ALA A 208 -6.04 -1.63 10.37
CA ALA A 208 -6.61 -2.45 9.32
C ALA A 208 -6.03 -2.13 7.94
N PHE A 209 -5.83 -3.20 7.17
CA PHE A 209 -5.58 -3.22 5.73
C PHE A 209 -6.66 -4.08 5.08
N TRP A 210 -7.54 -3.49 4.31
CA TRP A 210 -8.78 -4.09 3.86
C TRP A 210 -9.31 -3.53 2.55
N MET A 211 -10.40 -4.09 2.05
CA MET A 211 -11.02 -3.72 0.79
C MET A 211 -12.55 -3.73 0.87
N LEU A 212 -13.17 -2.85 0.10
CA LEU A 212 -14.62 -2.85 -0.12
C LEU A 212 -14.93 -2.92 -1.61
N GLY A 213 -16.07 -3.56 -1.96
CA GLY A 213 -16.54 -3.61 -3.34
C GLY A 213 -16.78 -2.22 -3.89
N SER A 214 -16.26 -1.93 -5.10
CA SER A 214 -16.34 -0.63 -5.75
C SER A 214 -17.78 -0.20 -6.10
N ASN A 215 -18.71 -1.15 -6.07
CA ASN A 215 -20.14 -0.94 -6.29
C ASN A 215 -20.92 -0.63 -4.98
N ILE A 216 -20.22 -0.40 -3.87
CA ILE A 216 -20.84 -0.20 -2.55
C ILE A 216 -21.88 0.94 -2.53
N SER A 217 -21.64 2.02 -3.28
CA SER A 217 -22.59 3.14 -3.35
C SER A 217 -23.92 2.78 -4.01
N SER A 218 -23.95 1.72 -4.83
CA SER A 218 -25.15 1.28 -5.55
C SER A 218 -25.89 0.13 -4.89
N ILE A 219 -25.17 -0.82 -4.29
CA ILE A 219 -25.78 -2.02 -3.70
C ILE A 219 -25.66 -2.11 -2.18
N GLY A 220 -24.88 -1.21 -1.57
CA GLY A 220 -24.70 -1.11 -0.12
C GLY A 220 -23.87 -2.23 0.48
N TRP A 221 -23.47 -2.03 1.73
CA TRP A 221 -22.85 -3.04 2.58
C TRP A 221 -23.92 -3.90 3.27
N PRO A 222 -23.73 -5.23 3.46
CA PRO A 222 -22.58 -6.05 3.08
C PRO A 222 -22.69 -6.70 1.68
N ASN A 223 -23.63 -6.26 0.84
CA ASN A 223 -23.87 -6.85 -0.48
C ASN A 223 -22.68 -6.64 -1.44
N SER A 224 -21.94 -5.53 -1.28
CA SER A 224 -20.74 -5.23 -2.05
C SER A 224 -19.56 -6.15 -1.72
N GLY A 225 -19.62 -6.85 -0.60
CA GLY A 225 -18.50 -7.60 -0.05
C GLY A 225 -17.46 -6.70 0.63
N GLU A 226 -16.76 -7.27 1.60
CA GLU A 226 -15.62 -6.69 2.30
C GLU A 226 -14.57 -7.77 2.50
N ILE A 227 -13.30 -7.43 2.29
CA ILE A 227 -12.15 -8.34 2.42
C ILE A 227 -11.17 -7.68 3.38
N ASP A 228 -11.11 -8.18 4.63
CA ASP A 228 -10.17 -7.70 5.62
C ASP A 228 -8.89 -8.51 5.54
N ILE A 229 -7.89 -7.95 4.84
CA ILE A 229 -6.62 -8.63 4.59
C ILE A 229 -5.89 -8.82 5.91
N ALA A 230 -5.86 -7.79 6.75
CA ALA A 230 -5.31 -7.88 8.10
C ALA A 230 -5.94 -6.85 9.04
N GLU A 231 -6.28 -7.29 10.25
CA GLU A 231 -6.70 -6.45 11.36
C GLU A 231 -5.90 -6.80 12.61
N GLY A 232 -5.29 -5.80 13.25
CA GLY A 232 -4.49 -6.00 14.46
C GLY A 232 -5.30 -5.85 15.75
N PHE A 233 -4.98 -6.66 16.75
CA PHE A 233 -5.53 -6.55 18.10
C PHE A 233 -4.58 -5.81 19.03
N GLY A 234 -4.81 -4.52 19.28
CA GLY A 234 -3.92 -3.69 20.10
C GLY A 234 -3.60 -4.24 21.49
N ASN A 235 -4.49 -5.05 22.06
CA ASN A 235 -4.30 -5.74 23.33
C ASN A 235 -3.58 -7.11 23.21
N ALA A 236 -3.29 -7.57 21.99
CA ALA A 236 -2.65 -8.87 21.74
C ALA A 236 -1.70 -8.78 20.55
N LYS A 237 -0.55 -8.15 20.76
CA LYS A 237 0.43 -7.75 19.74
C LYS A 237 1.04 -8.88 18.89
N THR A 238 0.83 -10.13 19.23
CA THR A 238 1.20 -11.28 18.42
C THR A 238 0.05 -11.79 17.57
N ARG A 239 -1.15 -11.22 17.71
CA ARG A 239 -2.36 -11.72 17.05
C ARG A 239 -2.92 -10.70 16.08
N ALA A 240 -3.36 -11.21 14.94
CA ALA A 240 -4.14 -10.48 13.97
C ALA A 240 -5.26 -11.37 13.44
N SER A 241 -6.18 -10.80 12.66
CA SER A 241 -7.23 -11.53 11.95
C SER A 241 -7.25 -11.20 10.47
N SER A 242 -7.85 -12.10 9.71
CA SER A 242 -8.34 -11.84 8.36
C SER A 242 -9.81 -12.28 8.29
N ALA A 243 -10.62 -11.55 7.52
CA ALA A 243 -12.05 -11.82 7.40
C ALA A 243 -12.59 -11.53 6.01
N ILE A 244 -13.77 -12.08 5.72
CA ILE A 244 -14.65 -11.64 4.64
C ILE A 244 -16.03 -11.37 5.21
N HIS A 245 -16.68 -10.28 4.75
CA HIS A 245 -18.04 -9.93 5.10
C HIS A 245 -18.93 -9.93 3.87
N TYR A 246 -20.13 -10.52 3.99
CA TYR A 246 -21.03 -10.73 2.88
C TYR A 246 -22.48 -10.80 3.34
N SER A 247 -23.43 -10.78 2.40
CA SER A 247 -24.86 -10.89 2.68
C SER A 247 -25.38 -12.33 2.53
N THR A 248 -26.42 -12.67 3.30
CA THR A 248 -27.13 -13.95 3.16
C THR A 248 -28.02 -14.00 1.91
N ASN A 249 -28.64 -12.88 1.52
CA ASN A 249 -29.74 -12.85 0.55
C ASN A 249 -29.78 -11.63 -0.37
N GLY A 250 -28.78 -10.73 -0.26
CA GLY A 250 -28.70 -9.52 -1.09
C GLY A 250 -29.63 -8.38 -0.62
N ALA A 251 -30.40 -8.55 0.45
CA ALA A 251 -31.16 -7.46 1.06
C ALA A 251 -30.24 -6.49 1.82
N GLY A 252 -30.68 -5.27 2.01
CA GLY A 252 -29.87 -4.18 2.59
C GLY A 252 -29.31 -4.42 3.98
N CYS A 253 -28.65 -3.42 4.52
CA CYS A 253 -27.76 -3.46 5.68
C CYS A 253 -28.29 -4.24 6.89
N CYS A 254 -27.40 -4.94 7.47
CA CYS A 254 -27.14 -5.34 8.85
C CYS A 254 -27.79 -6.64 9.32
N ASP A 255 -29.06 -6.89 9.13
CA ASP A 255 -29.73 -8.13 9.58
C ASP A 255 -29.34 -9.36 8.74
N ASN A 256 -28.78 -9.13 7.56
CA ASN A 256 -28.38 -10.16 6.60
C ASN A 256 -26.86 -10.34 6.50
N HIS A 257 -26.11 -9.70 7.41
CA HIS A 257 -24.67 -9.74 7.45
C HIS A 257 -24.17 -11.08 7.99
N LEU A 258 -23.25 -11.68 7.25
CA LEU A 258 -22.43 -12.82 7.66
C LEU A 258 -20.95 -12.48 7.47
N TYR A 259 -20.12 -13.19 8.18
CA TYR A 259 -18.68 -13.11 8.04
C TYR A 259 -18.03 -14.46 8.33
N ASP A 260 -16.91 -14.72 7.68
CA ASP A 260 -16.00 -15.81 8.01
C ASP A 260 -14.62 -15.20 8.26
N TYR A 261 -13.95 -15.67 9.30
CA TYR A 261 -12.69 -15.09 9.76
C TYR A 261 -11.72 -16.13 10.33
N VAL A 262 -10.48 -15.75 10.44
CA VAL A 262 -9.45 -16.48 11.18
C VAL A 262 -8.69 -15.50 12.07
N ASN A 263 -8.52 -15.87 13.33
CA ASN A 263 -7.50 -15.26 14.20
C ASN A 263 -6.24 -16.10 14.10
N TYR A 264 -5.11 -15.46 13.88
CA TYR A 264 -3.82 -16.15 13.76
C TYR A 264 -2.78 -15.50 14.66
N ASP A 265 -1.81 -16.32 15.11
CA ASP A 265 -0.65 -15.84 15.86
C ASP A 265 0.52 -15.65 14.90
N ILE A 266 1.07 -14.43 14.88
CA ILE A 266 2.25 -14.09 14.07
C ILE A 266 3.52 -14.66 14.70
N GLY A 267 3.47 -15.00 15.99
CA GLY A 267 4.59 -15.54 16.73
C GLY A 267 5.60 -14.50 17.23
N GLN A 268 5.39 -13.23 16.89
CA GLN A 268 6.21 -12.09 17.32
C GLN A 268 5.36 -10.84 17.45
N ASP A 269 5.88 -9.82 18.14
CA ASP A 269 5.22 -8.53 18.31
C ASP A 269 5.20 -7.79 16.96
N TYR A 270 4.05 -7.67 16.33
CA TYR A 270 3.85 -7.01 15.04
C TYR A 270 4.16 -5.51 15.07
N SER A 271 4.31 -4.93 16.27
CA SER A 271 4.72 -3.54 16.44
C SER A 271 6.24 -3.36 16.55
N ALA A 272 7.00 -4.45 16.67
CA ALA A 272 8.45 -4.40 16.74
C ALA A 272 9.09 -4.22 15.36
N ASP A 273 8.55 -4.87 14.33
CA ASP A 273 9.06 -4.82 12.96
C ASP A 273 7.93 -4.86 11.93
N PHE A 274 8.29 -4.74 10.66
CA PHE A 274 7.38 -4.86 9.53
C PHE A 274 7.08 -6.33 9.22
N HIS A 275 5.80 -6.60 8.97
CA HIS A 275 5.30 -7.86 8.45
C HIS A 275 4.62 -7.66 7.10
N THR A 276 4.55 -8.70 6.28
CA THR A 276 3.76 -8.68 5.05
C THR A 276 2.40 -9.30 5.29
N TYR A 277 1.36 -8.60 4.85
CA TYR A 277 -0.03 -9.05 4.91
C TYR A 277 -0.57 -9.10 3.48
N GLY A 278 -1.11 -10.22 3.08
CA GLY A 278 -1.50 -10.41 1.68
C GLY A 278 -2.78 -11.19 1.48
N VAL A 279 -3.40 -10.96 0.34
CA VAL A 279 -4.55 -11.71 -0.16
C VAL A 279 -4.27 -12.24 -1.56
N ALA A 280 -4.39 -13.55 -1.73
CA ALA A 280 -4.49 -14.20 -3.03
C ALA A 280 -5.98 -14.29 -3.38
N TRP A 281 -6.37 -13.59 -4.43
CA TRP A 281 -7.75 -13.42 -4.82
C TRP A 281 -7.95 -13.87 -6.27
N LEU A 282 -8.74 -14.91 -6.42
CA LEU A 282 -9.08 -15.54 -7.71
C LEU A 282 -10.60 -15.59 -7.88
N PRO A 283 -11.10 -15.86 -9.09
CA PRO A 283 -12.53 -16.15 -9.27
C PRO A 283 -12.98 -17.25 -8.30
N ASN A 284 -13.94 -16.91 -7.44
CA ASN A 284 -14.51 -17.82 -6.43
C ASN A 284 -13.52 -18.36 -5.39
N GLU A 285 -12.39 -17.71 -5.15
CA GLU A 285 -11.44 -18.08 -4.08
C GLU A 285 -10.75 -16.87 -3.51
N ILE A 286 -10.65 -16.81 -2.19
CA ILE A 286 -9.84 -15.85 -1.43
C ILE A 286 -8.98 -16.63 -0.45
N SER A 287 -7.69 -16.31 -0.41
CA SER A 287 -6.73 -16.88 0.54
C SER A 287 -5.91 -15.77 1.18
N PHE A 288 -5.78 -15.79 2.51
CA PHE A 288 -5.07 -14.78 3.27
C PHE A 288 -3.70 -15.27 3.73
N TYR A 289 -2.76 -14.36 3.82
CA TYR A 289 -1.36 -14.64 4.14
C TYR A 289 -0.79 -13.61 5.11
N VAL A 290 0.01 -14.07 6.06
CA VAL A 290 0.93 -13.25 6.85
C VAL A 290 2.34 -13.77 6.64
N ASP A 291 3.30 -12.88 6.37
CA ASP A 291 4.67 -13.25 6.00
C ASP A 291 4.70 -14.37 4.96
N ARG A 292 3.76 -14.26 3.99
CA ARG A 292 3.54 -15.21 2.90
C ARG A 292 3.20 -16.64 3.32
N LYS A 293 2.75 -16.82 4.57
CA LYS A 293 2.22 -18.09 5.09
C LYS A 293 0.70 -18.04 5.07
N LEU A 294 0.06 -19.07 4.53
CA LEU A 294 -1.40 -19.19 4.45
C LEU A 294 -2.03 -19.21 5.85
N THR A 295 -3.05 -18.38 6.07
CA THR A 295 -3.82 -18.32 7.32
C THR A 295 -5.26 -18.81 7.14
N LEU A 296 -5.90 -18.45 6.01
CA LEU A 296 -7.28 -18.86 5.70
C LEU A 296 -7.44 -18.98 4.18
N ARG A 297 -8.20 -19.98 3.75
CA ARG A 297 -8.73 -20.07 2.37
C ARG A 297 -10.24 -20.23 2.44
N THR A 298 -10.95 -19.46 1.62
CA THR A 298 -12.41 -19.44 1.55
C THR A 298 -12.90 -19.41 0.10
N SER A 299 -14.12 -19.90 -0.12
CA SER A 299 -14.75 -20.04 -1.43
C SER A 299 -16.28 -20.07 -1.29
N PRO A 300 -17.06 -19.99 -2.37
CA PRO A 300 -18.52 -20.16 -2.31
C PRO A 300 -18.99 -21.45 -1.65
N SER A 301 -18.17 -22.49 -1.65
CA SER A 301 -18.51 -23.77 -1.02
C SER A 301 -18.24 -23.81 0.50
N THR A 302 -17.45 -22.89 1.02
CA THR A 302 -17.09 -22.84 2.45
C THR A 302 -17.88 -21.79 3.22
N ILE A 303 -18.48 -20.80 2.56
CA ILE A 303 -19.28 -19.75 3.20
C ILE A 303 -20.73 -20.19 3.43
N ARG A 304 -21.41 -19.48 4.34
CA ARG A 304 -22.82 -19.78 4.73
C ARG A 304 -23.87 -19.08 3.86
N SER A 305 -23.47 -18.54 2.70
CA SER A 305 -24.35 -17.85 1.74
C SER A 305 -24.26 -18.49 0.36
N LYS A 306 -25.32 -18.32 -0.43
CA LYS A 306 -25.30 -18.60 -1.87
C LYS A 306 -24.75 -17.44 -2.69
N LEU A 307 -24.58 -16.27 -2.07
CA LEU A 307 -24.07 -15.06 -2.70
C LEU A 307 -22.57 -14.95 -2.44
N TRP A 308 -21.81 -14.73 -3.51
CA TRP A 308 -20.38 -14.51 -3.48
C TRP A 308 -20.06 -13.17 -4.14
N PRO A 309 -19.98 -12.07 -3.38
CA PRO A 309 -19.82 -10.73 -3.95
C PRO A 309 -18.41 -10.45 -4.47
N PHE A 310 -17.44 -11.31 -4.17
CA PHE A 310 -16.01 -11.08 -4.37
C PHE A 310 -15.52 -11.33 -5.81
N ASN A 311 -16.41 -11.43 -6.80
CA ASN A 311 -16.06 -11.49 -8.22
C ASN A 311 -16.24 -10.11 -8.92
N ALA A 312 -16.32 -9.04 -8.13
CA ALA A 312 -16.40 -7.66 -8.60
C ALA A 312 -15.16 -6.85 -8.15
N PRO A 313 -14.82 -5.75 -8.83
CA PRO A 313 -13.70 -4.91 -8.40
C PRO A 313 -13.87 -4.34 -6.99
N ASN A 314 -12.77 -4.21 -6.27
CA ASN A 314 -12.71 -3.63 -4.94
C ASN A 314 -11.66 -2.51 -4.89
N PHE A 315 -11.83 -1.57 -3.97
CA PHE A 315 -10.83 -0.56 -3.64
C PHE A 315 -10.16 -0.85 -2.30
N LEU A 316 -8.93 -0.37 -2.13
CA LEU A 316 -8.12 -0.57 -0.94
C LEU A 316 -8.36 0.49 0.12
N ILE A 317 -8.25 0.12 1.38
CA ILE A 317 -8.38 0.97 2.55
C ILE A 317 -7.30 0.62 3.57
N LEU A 318 -6.70 1.67 4.17
CA LEU A 318 -5.75 1.58 5.27
C LEU A 318 -6.15 2.57 6.34
N ASN A 319 -6.26 2.10 7.59
CA ASN A 319 -6.57 2.95 8.73
C ASN A 319 -6.06 2.38 10.05
N ASN A 320 -6.03 3.22 11.08
CA ASN A 320 -5.93 2.76 12.47
C ASN A 320 -7.14 3.29 13.26
N ALA A 321 -8.10 2.43 13.54
CA ALA A 321 -9.19 2.72 14.45
C ALA A 321 -8.75 2.60 15.91
N VAL A 322 -9.54 3.14 16.83
CA VAL A 322 -9.28 3.05 18.28
C VAL A 322 -10.54 2.69 19.03
N THR A 323 -10.42 1.73 19.94
CA THR A 323 -11.47 1.39 20.91
C THR A 323 -11.05 1.92 22.29
N TYR A 324 -11.89 2.79 22.90
CA TYR A 324 -11.61 3.35 24.23
C TYR A 324 -11.91 2.35 25.35
N GLY A 325 -12.98 1.60 25.20
CA GLY A 325 -13.40 0.54 26.12
C GLY A 325 -13.11 -0.87 25.58
N ASN A 326 -13.84 -1.85 26.07
CA ASN A 326 -13.75 -3.21 25.56
C ASN A 326 -14.30 -3.30 24.14
N GLY A 327 -13.43 -3.31 23.15
CA GLY A 327 -13.74 -3.46 21.73
C GLY A 327 -12.68 -4.31 21.06
N PHE A 328 -12.67 -4.34 19.74
CA PHE A 328 -11.79 -5.20 18.95
C PHE A 328 -10.31 -4.98 19.27
N GLY A 329 -9.85 -3.72 19.38
CA GLY A 329 -8.48 -3.38 19.77
C GLY A 329 -8.16 -3.54 21.26
N GLY A 330 -9.14 -3.93 22.10
CA GLY A 330 -9.05 -3.93 23.55
C GLY A 330 -9.27 -2.54 24.17
N ALA A 331 -9.21 -2.46 25.50
CA ALA A 331 -9.33 -1.19 26.19
C ALA A 331 -8.04 -0.37 26.07
N TRP A 332 -8.17 0.92 25.78
CA TRP A 332 -7.04 1.84 25.78
C TRP A 332 -6.29 1.84 27.14
N ASN A 333 -4.97 1.78 27.10
CA ASN A 333 -4.12 1.63 28.29
C ASN A 333 -3.23 2.85 28.59
N GLY A 334 -3.62 4.05 28.12
CA GLY A 334 -2.98 5.31 28.52
C GLY A 334 -1.88 5.84 27.63
N TRP A 335 -1.57 5.22 26.47
CA TRP A 335 -0.61 5.78 25.52
C TRP A 335 -1.12 7.12 24.94
N GLN A 336 -0.20 8.02 24.59
CA GLN A 336 -0.52 9.36 24.10
C GLN A 336 -0.47 9.45 22.57
N SER A 337 0.35 8.63 21.93
CA SER A 337 0.47 8.52 20.47
C SER A 337 0.89 7.13 20.08
N SER A 338 0.45 6.70 18.90
CA SER A 338 0.90 5.48 18.26
C SER A 338 0.95 5.69 16.74
N GLU A 339 1.77 4.89 16.04
CA GLU A 339 1.98 5.03 14.61
C GLU A 339 1.87 3.67 13.92
N MET A 340 1.14 3.65 12.81
CA MET A 340 1.14 2.57 11.83
C MET A 340 1.99 3.01 10.65
N LEU A 341 3.00 2.20 10.30
CA LEU A 341 3.89 2.47 9.18
C LEU A 341 3.58 1.51 8.04
N ILE A 342 3.42 2.03 6.83
CA ILE A 342 3.18 1.26 5.63
C ILE A 342 4.33 1.52 4.65
N ASP A 343 5.15 0.49 4.37
CA ASP A 343 6.32 0.59 3.51
C ASP A 343 5.92 0.54 2.03
N TYR A 344 5.02 -0.38 1.68
CA TYR A 344 4.47 -0.48 0.33
C TYR A 344 3.09 -1.16 0.30
N VAL A 345 2.40 -0.96 -0.82
CA VAL A 345 1.29 -1.81 -1.27
C VAL A 345 1.60 -2.24 -2.70
N ARG A 346 1.57 -3.55 -2.97
CA ARG A 346 1.90 -4.14 -4.26
C ARG A 346 0.82 -5.09 -4.73
N HIS A 347 0.54 -5.07 -6.03
CA HIS A 347 -0.39 -5.96 -6.69
C HIS A 347 0.31 -6.71 -7.81
N TYR A 348 0.28 -8.03 -7.72
CA TYR A 348 0.89 -8.96 -8.66
C TYR A 348 -0.16 -9.77 -9.39
N GLU A 349 0.15 -10.24 -10.56
CA GLU A 349 -0.59 -11.34 -11.18
C GLU A 349 -0.53 -12.58 -10.27
N LEU A 350 -1.62 -13.35 -10.27
CA LEU A 350 -1.72 -14.63 -9.57
C LEU A 350 -2.32 -15.66 -10.53
N ASP A 351 -1.58 -16.71 -10.87
CA ASP A 351 -1.98 -17.71 -11.86
C ASP A 351 -2.54 -17.09 -13.16
N GLY A 352 -1.90 -15.98 -13.62
CA GLY A 352 -2.32 -15.21 -14.80
C GLY A 352 -3.57 -14.34 -14.62
N GLN A 353 -4.07 -14.18 -13.39
CA GLN A 353 -5.17 -13.29 -13.04
C GLN A 353 -4.65 -12.04 -12.33
N GLY A 354 -5.32 -10.93 -12.52
CA GLY A 354 -5.04 -9.66 -11.88
C GLY A 354 -5.34 -8.49 -12.81
N LYS A 355 -6.08 -7.50 -12.33
CA LYS A 355 -6.42 -6.29 -13.08
C LYS A 355 -6.44 -5.08 -12.19
N VAL A 356 -5.98 -3.95 -12.72
CA VAL A 356 -6.05 -2.62 -12.09
C VAL A 356 -6.84 -1.70 -13.00
N PHE A 357 -7.76 -0.93 -12.43
CA PHE A 357 -8.57 0.05 -13.14
C PHE A 357 -8.27 1.42 -12.56
N LEU A 358 -7.60 2.26 -13.33
CA LEU A 358 -7.40 3.68 -13.02
C LEU A 358 -8.61 4.46 -13.51
N LYS A 359 -9.17 5.35 -12.67
CA LYS A 359 -10.36 6.17 -12.94
C LYS A 359 -10.03 7.62 -13.19
#